data_7fab8f043227cc3ccde3d4f13fb871c7
#
_entry.id   7fab8f043227cc3ccde3d4f13fb871c7
#
_cell.length_a   1.000
_cell.length_b   1.000
_cell.length_c   1.000
_cell.angle_alpha   90.00
_cell.angle_beta   90.00
_cell.angle_gamma   90.00
#
_symmetry.space_group_name_H-M   'P 1'
#
loop_
_entity.id
_entity.type
_entity.pdbx_description
1 polymer ?
#
loop_
_entity_poly.entity_id
_entity_poly.type
_entity_poly.pdbx_seq_one_letter_code
_entity_poly.pdbx_strand_id
1 'polypeptide(L)' 'YDKELQHRMAEQAKVEAGKKLGYHLHQSHGGVYIFLIEGEIVVDGEVLKRRDGMGVYDTKSFELETLKDSHILLIEVPM' A
#
# COMPACT_ATOMS: atom_id res chain seq x y z
N TYR A 1 -10.31 -19.08 13.39
CA TYR A 1 -9.27 -18.39 13.26
C TYR A 1 -9.08 -18.08 11.90
N ASP A 2 -8.66 -17.89 11.45
CA ASP A 2 -8.30 -17.70 10.27
C ASP A 2 -9.25 -17.34 9.23
N LYS A 3 -10.57 -17.49 9.39
CA LYS A 3 -11.52 -17.00 8.42
C LYS A 3 -11.45 -15.50 8.29
N GLU A 4 -11.19 -14.80 9.39
CA GLU A 4 -11.04 -13.37 9.30
C GLU A 4 -9.83 -12.97 8.50
N LEU A 5 -8.77 -13.75 8.59
CA LEU A 5 -7.58 -13.48 7.81
C LEU A 5 -7.84 -13.65 6.32
N GLN A 6 -8.79 -14.49 5.96
CA GLN A 6 -9.12 -14.69 4.57
C GLN A 6 -9.80 -13.49 3.93
N HIS A 7 -10.35 -12.61 4.74
CA HIS A 7 -11.00 -11.40 4.22
C HIS A 7 -10.04 -10.24 4.09
N ARG A 8 -8.80 -10.41 4.50
CA ARG A 8 -7.80 -9.38 4.39
C ARG A 8 -6.82 -9.76 3.31
N MET A 9 -6.56 -8.82 2.44
CA MET A 9 -5.59 -9.01 1.37
C MET A 9 -4.31 -8.33 1.78
N ALA A 10 -3.27 -9.11 1.98
CA ALA A 10 -1.96 -8.57 2.32
C ALA A 10 -1.00 -8.90 1.19
N GLU A 11 -0.37 -7.88 0.65
CA GLU A 11 0.57 -8.05 -0.45
C GLU A 11 1.87 -7.35 -0.13
N GLN A 12 2.97 -7.97 -0.51
CA GLN A 12 4.28 -7.35 -0.39
C GLN A 12 4.84 -7.13 -1.78
N ALA A 13 5.49 -6.01 -1.96
CA ALA A 13 6.10 -5.69 -3.23
C ALA A 13 7.49 -5.12 -3.01
N LYS A 14 8.44 -5.60 -3.79
CA LYS A 14 9.77 -5.02 -3.86
C LYS A 14 9.87 -4.30 -5.19
N VAL A 15 10.13 -3.02 -5.15
CA VAL A 15 10.07 -2.16 -6.33
C VAL A 15 11.32 -1.33 -6.40
N GLU A 16 11.90 -1.27 -7.58
CA GLU A 16 13.09 -0.46 -7.80
C GLU A 16 12.73 1.03 -7.79
N ALA A 17 13.74 1.85 -7.54
CA ALA A 17 13.57 3.30 -7.53
C ALA A 17 13.10 3.80 -8.89
N GLY A 18 12.33 4.88 -8.88
CA GLY A 18 11.90 5.53 -10.11
C GLY A 18 10.73 4.88 -10.80
N LYS A 19 10.00 4.01 -10.12
CA LYS A 19 8.83 3.34 -10.69
C LYS A 19 7.55 3.99 -10.19
N LYS A 20 6.56 4.00 -11.06
CA LYS A 20 5.21 4.42 -10.70
C LYS A 20 4.31 3.22 -10.78
N LEU A 21 3.53 3.02 -9.75
CA LEU A 21 2.62 1.89 -9.67
C LEU A 21 1.21 2.36 -9.38
N GLY A 22 0.25 1.79 -10.10
CA GLY A 22 -1.14 1.99 -9.78
C GLY A 22 -1.65 0.76 -9.04
N TYR A 23 -2.38 0.98 -7.99
CA TYR A 23 -2.96 -0.11 -7.21
C TYR A 23 -4.47 0.04 -7.18
N HIS A 24 -5.16 -1.02 -7.56
CA HIS A 24 -6.61 -1.06 -7.52
C HIS A 24 -7.04 -1.96 -6.38
N LEU A 25 -7.91 -1.45 -5.53
CA LEU A 25 -8.42 -2.23 -4.42
C LEU A 25 -9.32 -3.34 -4.94
N HIS A 26 -9.22 -4.51 -4.31
CA HIS A 26 -10.03 -5.65 -4.69
C HIS A 26 -11.46 -5.52 -4.22
N GLN A 27 -11.71 -4.65 -3.25
CA GLN A 27 -13.03 -4.45 -2.69
C GLN A 27 -13.55 -3.07 -3.07
N SER A 28 -14.85 -2.99 -3.34
CA SER A 28 -15.44 -1.72 -3.72
C SER A 28 -15.60 -0.79 -2.52
N HIS A 29 -15.67 -1.34 -1.31
CA HIS A 29 -15.76 -0.55 -0.09
C HIS A 29 -14.66 -1.00 0.86
N GLY A 30 -13.87 -0.08 1.29
CA GLY A 30 -12.84 -0.42 2.23
C GLY A 30 -11.69 0.54 2.14
N GLY A 31 -10.57 0.14 2.71
CA GLY A 31 -9.36 0.91 2.69
C GLY A 31 -8.16 0.03 2.52
N VAL A 32 -7.02 0.65 2.39
CA VAL A 32 -5.76 -0.07 2.35
C VAL A 32 -4.78 0.63 3.29
N TYR A 33 -4.05 -0.17 4.02
CA TYR A 33 -2.98 0.33 4.87
C TYR A 33 -1.67 0.05 4.17
N ILE A 34 -0.88 1.08 3.97
CA ILE A 34 0.40 0.98 3.29
C ILE A 34 1.48 1.13 4.35
N PHE A 35 2.35 0.14 4.47
CA PHE A 35 3.47 0.21 5.38
C PHE A 35 4.76 0.08 4.59
N LEU A 36 5.64 1.05 4.74
CA LEU A 36 6.91 1.04 4.03
C LEU A 36 7.97 0.40 4.92
N ILE A 37 8.40 -0.79 4.53
CA ILE A 37 9.40 -1.52 5.30
C ILE A 37 10.77 -0.96 5.04
N GLU A 38 11.08 -0.69 3.78
CA GLU A 38 12.37 -0.13 3.37
C GLU A 38 12.16 0.82 2.22
N GLY A 39 12.98 1.83 2.09
CA GLY A 39 12.99 2.73 0.95
C GLY A 39 12.30 4.04 1.21
N GLU A 40 11.79 4.62 0.15
CA GLU A 40 11.08 5.90 0.20
C GLU A 40 10.11 5.96 -0.96
N ILE A 41 8.86 6.27 -0.66
CA ILE A 41 7.81 6.33 -1.68
C ILE A 41 6.96 7.57 -1.50
N VAL A 42 6.24 7.92 -2.55
CA VAL A 42 5.24 9.00 -2.53
C VAL A 42 3.89 8.38 -2.87
N VAL A 43 2.89 8.62 -2.02
CA VAL A 43 1.53 8.14 -2.24
C VAL A 43 0.62 9.37 -2.21
N ASP A 44 -0.03 9.68 -3.33
CA ASP A 44 -0.92 10.84 -3.43
C ASP A 44 -0.29 12.13 -2.89
N GLY A 45 0.98 12.34 -3.22
CA GLY A 45 1.69 13.53 -2.78
C GLY A 45 2.28 13.47 -1.38
N GLU A 46 2.02 12.39 -0.64
CA GLU A 46 2.56 12.20 0.70
C GLU A 46 3.80 11.34 0.62
N VAL A 47 4.88 11.80 1.24
CA VAL A 47 6.14 11.06 1.24
C VAL A 47 6.18 10.12 2.44
N LEU A 48 6.43 8.85 2.18
CA LEU A 48 6.61 7.85 3.22
C LEU A 48 8.06 7.44 3.23
N LYS A 49 8.63 7.39 4.41
CA LYS A 49 10.00 6.94 4.61
C LYS A 49 10.01 5.60 5.31
N ARG A 50 11.17 5.03 5.45
CA ARG A 50 11.34 3.73 6.09
C ARG A 50 10.55 3.66 7.39
N ARG A 51 9.74 2.62 7.51
CA ARG A 51 8.91 2.34 8.69
C ARG A 51 7.71 3.28 8.87
N ASP A 52 7.41 4.09 7.88
CA ASP A 52 6.20 4.90 7.92
C ASP A 52 5.02 4.12 7.40
N GLY A 53 3.85 4.43 7.92
CA GLY A 53 2.61 3.82 7.48
C GLY A 53 1.59 4.87 7.13
N MET A 54 0.65 4.49 6.27
CA MET A 54 -0.39 5.39 5.81
C MET A 54 -1.65 4.60 5.50
N GLY A 55 -2.80 5.12 5.94
CA GLY A 55 -4.08 4.54 5.60
C GLY A 55 -4.72 5.32 4.48
N VAL A 56 -5.26 4.61 3.49
CA VAL A 56 -5.99 5.21 2.38
C VAL A 56 -7.40 4.65 2.41
N TYR A 57 -8.39 5.53 2.52
CA TYR A 57 -9.77 5.13 2.68
C TYR A 57 -10.65 5.78 1.63
N ASP A 58 -11.79 5.17 1.36
CA ASP A 58 -12.78 5.71 0.43
C ASP A 58 -12.22 5.94 -0.95
N THR A 59 -11.36 5.02 -1.39
CA THR A 59 -10.81 5.10 -2.72
C THR A 59 -10.85 3.73 -3.36
N LYS A 60 -10.94 3.71 -4.67
CA LYS A 60 -10.91 2.45 -5.42
C LYS A 60 -9.51 2.16 -5.92
N SER A 61 -8.69 3.18 -6.04
CA SER A 61 -7.34 3.00 -6.52
C SER A 61 -6.50 4.17 -6.07
N PHE A 62 -5.19 3.99 -6.11
CA PHE A 62 -4.25 5.07 -5.83
C PHE A 62 -2.97 4.78 -6.60
N GLU A 63 -2.14 5.81 -6.69
CA GLU A 63 -0.84 5.66 -7.33
C GLU A 63 0.27 5.92 -6.31
N LEU A 64 1.34 5.19 -6.46
CA LEU A 64 2.52 5.45 -5.65
C LEU A 64 3.74 5.49 -6.57
N GLU A 65 4.74 6.22 -6.12
CA GLU A 65 5.98 6.35 -6.86
C GLU A 65 7.14 6.04 -5.92
N THR A 66 8.09 5.24 -6.37
CA THR A 66 9.24 4.91 -5.55
C THR A 66 10.37 5.89 -5.82
N LEU A 67 10.89 6.48 -4.76
CA LEU A 67 12.05 7.36 -4.84
C LEU A 67 13.34 6.60 -4.61
N LYS A 68 13.25 5.47 -3.93
CA LYS A 68 14.35 4.56 -3.68
C LYS A 68 13.87 3.15 -3.86
N ASP A 69 14.79 2.20 -3.96
CA ASP A 69 14.41 0.80 -3.95
C ASP A 69 13.61 0.54 -2.67
N SER A 70 12.41 0.04 -2.82
CA SER A 70 11.46 0.00 -1.72
C SER A 70 10.87 -1.38 -1.52
N HIS A 71 10.57 -1.69 -0.27
CA HIS A 71 9.84 -2.89 0.10
C HIS A 71 8.57 -2.42 0.80
N ILE A 72 7.43 -2.69 0.19
CA ILE A 72 6.15 -2.12 0.58
C ILE A 72 5.21 -3.24 0.99
N LEU A 73 4.49 -3.02 2.08
CA LEU A 73 3.44 -3.94 2.53
C LEU A 73 2.10 -3.24 2.37
N LEU A 74 1.19 -3.89 1.67
CA LEU A 74 -0.15 -3.37 1.44
C LEU A 74 -1.16 -4.31 2.06
N ILE A 75 -2.02 -3.78 2.91
CA ILE A 75 -3.06 -4.57 3.57
C ILE A 75 -4.41 -3.94 3.29
N GLU A 76 -5.27 -4.65 2.57
CA GLU A 76 -6.63 -4.19 2.35
C GLU A 76 -7.50 -4.62 3.50
N VAL A 77 -8.33 -3.71 3.97
CA VAL A 77 -9.26 -4.00 5.06
C VAL A 77 -10.66 -3.62 4.60
N PRO A 78 -11.66 -4.46 4.90
CA PRO A 78 -13.04 -4.10 4.59
C PRO A 78 -13.52 -3.03 5.58
N MET A 79 -14.42 -2.21 5.13
CA MET A 79 -15.00 -1.17 5.97
C MET A 79 -16.51 -1.30 6.00
#